data_dce5e8c68016b98b44a0f03e1fe283a2
#
_entry.id   dce5e8c68016b98b44a0f03e1fe283a2
#
_cell.length_a   1.000
_cell.length_b   1.000
_cell.length_c   1.000
_cell.angle_alpha   90.00
_cell.angle_beta   90.00
_cell.angle_gamma   90.00
#
_symmetry.space_group_name_H-M   'P 1'
#
loop_
_entity.id
_entity.type
_entity.pdbx_description
1 polymer ?
#
loop_
_entity_poly.entity_id
_entity_poly.type
_entity_poly.pdbx_seq_one_letter_code
_entity_poly.pdbx_strand_id
1 'polypeptide(L)'
;LGGTLSDREKRQLAARDMINKLNNDISGLSRVVMGESSRLESLKNITERYDGYGNSIRKVMEQKDRYKGIVGVVADIIKTQKQYETAIETALGGTIQNIVTDNEETAKGLIAFLKQNKFGRATFLPLSAISGRDIRVDSSLTRENGAVGFANQLVECDSEFTELARYLLGRILVVDNIDNALAIARRHNHSLRIVTLEGDMLS
;
A
#
# COMPACT_ATOMS: atom_id res chain seq x y z
N LEU A 1 17.20 -71.45 -18.08
CA LEU A 1 18.10 -70.45 -17.45
C LEU A 1 17.98 -69.05 -18.09
N GLY A 2 17.64 -68.90 -19.38
CA GLY A 2 17.46 -67.63 -20.04
C GLY A 2 16.16 -66.86 -19.67
N GLY A 3 15.08 -67.57 -19.33
CA GLY A 3 13.79 -66.98 -19.00
C GLY A 3 13.77 -66.19 -17.66
N THR A 4 14.50 -66.67 -16.66
CA THR A 4 14.58 -66.00 -15.33
C THR A 4 15.39 -64.69 -15.33
N LEU A 5 16.41 -64.57 -16.16
CA LEU A 5 17.19 -63.35 -16.36
C LEU A 5 16.35 -62.30 -17.08
N SER A 6 15.65 -62.65 -18.14
CA SER A 6 14.74 -61.81 -18.88
C SER A 6 13.60 -61.24 -17.97
N ASP A 7 13.03 -62.11 -17.11
CA ASP A 7 11.99 -61.68 -16.16
C ASP A 7 12.53 -60.73 -15.09
N ARG A 8 13.77 -60.92 -14.63
CA ARG A 8 14.43 -59.98 -13.71
C ARG A 8 14.68 -58.64 -14.36
N GLU A 9 15.15 -58.62 -15.60
CA GLU A 9 15.37 -57.37 -16.36
C GLU A 9 14.10 -56.58 -16.57
N LYS A 10 13.00 -57.28 -16.94
CA LYS A 10 11.68 -56.67 -17.08
C LYS A 10 11.17 -56.04 -15.76
N ARG A 11 11.35 -56.75 -14.64
CA ARG A 11 10.98 -56.25 -13.31
C ARG A 11 11.82 -55.05 -12.90
N GLN A 12 13.13 -55.06 -13.18
CA GLN A 12 14.00 -53.92 -12.93
C GLN A 12 13.61 -52.72 -13.75
N LEU A 13 13.27 -52.88 -15.01
CA LEU A 13 12.83 -51.79 -15.88
C LEU A 13 11.50 -51.20 -15.37
N ALA A 14 10.53 -52.05 -15.06
CA ALA A 14 9.25 -51.60 -14.49
C ALA A 14 9.43 -50.89 -13.16
N ALA A 15 10.34 -51.34 -12.29
CA ALA A 15 10.66 -50.69 -11.04
C ALA A 15 11.31 -49.27 -11.24
N ARG A 16 12.23 -49.16 -12.22
CA ARG A 16 12.84 -47.90 -12.58
C ARG A 16 11.81 -46.89 -13.11
N ASP A 17 10.91 -47.34 -14.00
CA ASP A 17 9.85 -46.49 -14.54
C ASP A 17 8.91 -46.03 -13.44
N MET A 18 8.56 -46.91 -12.49
CA MET A 18 7.75 -46.55 -11.34
C MET A 18 8.46 -45.54 -10.43
N ILE A 19 9.75 -45.71 -10.15
CA ILE A 19 10.56 -44.79 -9.36
C ILE A 19 10.62 -43.42 -10.04
N ASN A 20 10.85 -43.36 -11.35
CA ASN A 20 10.89 -42.14 -12.12
C ASN A 20 9.54 -41.38 -12.06
N LYS A 21 8.44 -42.14 -12.23
CA LYS A 21 7.10 -41.60 -12.13
C LYS A 21 6.83 -41.03 -10.73
N LEU A 22 7.15 -41.75 -9.68
CA LEU A 22 6.98 -41.31 -8.29
C LEU A 22 7.85 -40.09 -7.98
N ASN A 23 9.07 -40.05 -8.47
CA ASN A 23 9.95 -38.89 -8.29
C ASN A 23 9.40 -37.63 -8.99
N ASN A 24 8.82 -37.77 -10.17
CA ASN A 24 8.17 -36.68 -10.89
C ASN A 24 6.92 -36.21 -10.15
N ASP A 25 6.11 -37.14 -9.63
CA ASP A 25 4.92 -36.81 -8.83
C ASP A 25 5.31 -36.07 -7.52
N ILE A 26 6.33 -36.57 -6.82
CA ILE A 26 6.89 -35.91 -5.62
C ILE A 26 7.37 -34.51 -5.95
N SER A 27 8.11 -34.34 -7.05
CA SER A 27 8.62 -33.01 -7.47
C SER A 27 7.48 -32.06 -7.83
N GLY A 28 6.42 -32.55 -8.46
CA GLY A 28 5.22 -31.81 -8.78
C GLY A 28 4.49 -31.38 -7.53
N LEU A 29 4.24 -32.31 -6.60
CA LEU A 29 3.57 -32.01 -5.32
C LEU A 29 4.39 -31.08 -4.45
N SER A 30 5.71 -31.25 -4.39
CA SER A 30 6.61 -30.34 -3.64
C SER A 30 6.49 -28.89 -4.13
N ARG A 31 6.45 -28.69 -5.45
CA ARG A 31 6.24 -27.34 -6.03
C ARG A 31 4.90 -26.74 -5.63
N VAL A 32 3.83 -27.52 -5.64
CA VAL A 32 2.50 -27.09 -5.21
C VAL A 32 2.51 -26.69 -3.73
N VAL A 33 3.06 -27.56 -2.87
CA VAL A 33 3.16 -27.31 -1.41
C VAL A 33 3.98 -26.05 -1.13
N MET A 34 5.12 -25.85 -1.79
CA MET A 34 5.93 -24.65 -1.65
C MET A 34 5.17 -23.40 -2.10
N GLY A 35 4.46 -23.46 -3.22
CA GLY A 35 3.64 -22.35 -3.72
C GLY A 35 2.52 -21.97 -2.74
N GLU A 36 1.78 -22.95 -2.22
CA GLU A 36 0.71 -22.72 -1.26
C GLU A 36 1.23 -22.24 0.11
N SER A 37 2.39 -22.75 0.56
CA SER A 37 3.04 -22.28 1.78
C SER A 37 3.48 -20.81 1.68
N SER A 38 4.08 -20.41 0.57
CA SER A 38 4.46 -19.02 0.30
C SER A 38 3.23 -18.11 0.24
N ARG A 39 2.15 -18.57 -0.37
CA ARG A 39 0.88 -17.84 -0.42
C ARG A 39 0.27 -17.68 0.96
N LEU A 40 0.27 -18.73 1.77
CA LEU A 40 -0.24 -18.68 3.15
C LEU A 40 0.55 -17.69 4.00
N GLU A 41 1.88 -17.70 3.89
CA GLU A 41 2.75 -16.76 4.60
C GLU A 41 2.49 -15.31 4.17
N SER A 42 2.34 -15.06 2.87
CA SER A 42 1.98 -13.76 2.34
C SER A 42 0.63 -13.26 2.89
N LEU A 43 -0.39 -14.12 2.91
CA LEU A 43 -1.71 -13.79 3.45
C LEU A 43 -1.67 -13.53 4.96
N LYS A 44 -0.89 -14.29 5.73
CA LYS A 44 -0.68 -14.02 7.16
C LYS A 44 -0.04 -12.66 7.39
N ASN A 45 1.02 -12.34 6.66
CA ASN A 45 1.71 -11.06 6.74
C ASN A 45 0.77 -9.89 6.41
N ILE A 46 -0.08 -10.03 5.39
CA ILE A 46 -1.10 -9.04 5.03
C ILE A 46 -2.13 -8.89 6.16
N THR A 47 -2.61 -9.99 6.71
CA THR A 47 -3.59 -9.96 7.81
C THR A 47 -3.04 -9.27 9.05
N GLU A 48 -1.81 -9.61 9.45
CA GLU A 48 -1.13 -8.99 10.60
C GLU A 48 -0.83 -7.50 10.34
N ARG A 49 -0.35 -7.17 9.16
CA ARG A 49 0.01 -5.79 8.77
C ARG A 49 -1.20 -4.85 8.75
N TYR A 50 -2.35 -5.35 8.31
CA TYR A 50 -3.60 -4.58 8.21
C TYR A 50 -4.60 -4.91 9.31
N ASP A 51 -4.12 -5.55 10.38
CA ASP A 51 -4.90 -5.69 11.60
C ASP A 51 -5.18 -4.29 12.18
N GLY A 52 -6.44 -3.98 12.40
CA GLY A 52 -6.88 -2.61 12.74
C GLY A 52 -7.35 -1.75 11.57
N TYR A 53 -7.06 -2.13 10.32
CA TYR A 53 -7.71 -1.55 9.15
C TYR A 53 -9.11 -2.17 8.95
N GLY A 54 -9.99 -1.43 8.29
CA GLY A 54 -11.33 -1.95 7.94
C GLY A 54 -11.24 -3.23 7.09
N ASN A 55 -12.24 -4.10 7.23
CA ASN A 55 -12.31 -5.37 6.49
C ASN A 55 -12.15 -5.19 4.97
N SER A 56 -12.73 -4.12 4.40
CA SER A 56 -12.63 -3.81 2.97
C SER A 56 -11.19 -3.62 2.50
N ILE A 57 -10.38 -2.89 3.26
CA ILE A 57 -8.98 -2.61 2.92
C ILE A 57 -8.17 -3.91 2.96
N ARG A 58 -8.31 -4.68 4.01
CA ARG A 58 -7.66 -5.99 4.15
C ARG A 58 -8.01 -6.92 2.98
N LYS A 59 -9.30 -7.01 2.64
CA LYS A 59 -9.78 -7.85 1.52
C LYS A 59 -9.23 -7.41 0.16
N VAL A 60 -9.08 -6.12 -0.07
CA VAL A 60 -8.42 -5.60 -1.28
C VAL A 60 -6.95 -5.96 -1.28
N MET A 61 -6.24 -5.76 -0.17
CA MET A 61 -4.80 -6.03 -0.11
C MET A 61 -4.47 -7.53 -0.26
N GLU A 62 -5.37 -8.43 0.16
CA GLU A 62 -5.28 -9.88 -0.11
C GLU A 62 -5.30 -10.20 -1.63
N GLN A 63 -5.82 -9.29 -2.47
CA GLN A 63 -5.87 -9.45 -3.93
C GLN A 63 -4.64 -8.91 -4.67
N LYS A 64 -3.62 -8.42 -3.97
CA LYS A 64 -2.46 -7.77 -4.58
C LYS A 64 -1.73 -8.64 -5.59
N ASP A 65 -1.64 -9.94 -5.36
CA ASP A 65 -1.02 -10.88 -6.29
C ASP A 65 -1.86 -11.09 -7.57
N ARG A 66 -3.19 -10.97 -7.46
CA ARG A 66 -4.13 -11.15 -8.56
C ARG A 66 -4.31 -9.88 -9.39
N TYR A 67 -4.32 -8.72 -8.74
CA TYR A 67 -4.47 -7.40 -9.37
C TYR A 67 -3.15 -6.65 -9.25
N LYS A 68 -2.31 -6.74 -10.28
CA LYS A 68 -0.99 -6.09 -10.31
C LYS A 68 -1.04 -4.57 -10.20
N GLY A 69 -2.18 -3.96 -10.49
CA GLY A 69 -2.39 -2.53 -10.39
C GLY A 69 -2.63 -2.01 -8.96
N ILE A 70 -2.72 -2.87 -7.95
CA ILE A 70 -2.77 -2.45 -6.55
C ILE A 70 -1.36 -2.03 -6.13
N VAL A 71 -1.18 -0.73 -5.87
CA VAL A 71 0.12 -0.18 -5.44
C VAL A 71 0.31 -0.39 -3.94
N GLY A 72 -0.63 0.02 -3.13
CA GLY A 72 -0.58 -0.12 -1.68
C GLY A 72 -1.55 0.82 -0.97
N VAL A 73 -1.46 0.85 0.36
CA VAL A 73 -2.17 1.82 1.20
C VAL A 73 -1.29 3.06 1.38
N VAL A 74 -1.89 4.24 1.47
CA VAL A 74 -1.15 5.51 1.63
C VAL A 74 -0.14 5.44 2.77
N ALA A 75 -0.51 4.86 3.92
CA ALA A 75 0.37 4.69 5.07
C ALA A 75 1.64 3.89 4.77
N ASP A 76 1.61 3.00 3.78
CA ASP A 76 2.78 2.20 3.39
C ASP A 76 3.67 2.91 2.39
N ILE A 77 3.10 3.82 1.62
CA ILE A 77 3.78 4.53 0.52
C ILE A 77 4.46 5.80 1.03
N ILE A 78 3.78 6.55 1.90
CA ILE A 78 4.27 7.82 2.44
C ILE A 78 4.85 7.58 3.83
N LYS A 79 6.13 7.86 4.01
CA LYS A 79 6.86 7.77 5.27
C LYS A 79 7.32 9.14 5.71
N THR A 80 7.60 9.31 7.00
CA THR A 80 8.11 10.55 7.54
C THR A 80 9.05 10.29 8.72
N GLN A 81 9.84 11.27 9.09
CA GLN A 81 10.65 11.23 10.29
C GLN A 81 9.78 11.28 11.54
N LYS A 82 10.20 10.63 12.60
CA LYS A 82 9.46 10.50 13.85
C LYS A 82 8.95 11.83 14.40
N GLN A 83 9.74 12.89 14.27
CA GLN A 83 9.38 14.23 14.74
C GLN A 83 8.17 14.85 14.02
N TYR A 84 7.83 14.38 12.80
CA TYR A 84 6.71 14.88 12.00
C TYR A 84 5.53 13.90 11.96
N GLU A 85 5.68 12.71 12.56
CA GLU A 85 4.72 11.61 12.44
C GLU A 85 3.30 12.05 12.83
N THR A 86 3.14 12.66 14.00
CA THR A 86 1.85 13.15 14.48
C THR A 86 1.23 14.18 13.54
N ALA A 87 2.04 15.16 13.06
CA ALA A 87 1.57 16.17 12.13
C ALA A 87 1.12 15.57 10.78
N ILE A 88 1.90 14.64 10.24
CA ILE A 88 1.59 14.00 8.95
C ILE A 88 0.39 13.08 9.06
N GLU A 89 0.27 12.29 10.11
CA GLU A 89 -0.91 11.46 10.37
C GLU A 89 -2.18 12.30 10.47
N THR A 90 -2.13 13.42 11.21
CA THR A 90 -3.24 14.36 11.32
C THR A 90 -3.57 15.00 9.97
N ALA A 91 -2.55 15.42 9.21
CA ALA A 91 -2.72 16.03 7.89
C ALA A 91 -3.36 15.07 6.89
N LEU A 92 -2.96 13.80 6.89
CA LEU A 92 -3.55 12.75 6.05
C LEU A 92 -4.96 12.39 6.52
N GLY A 93 -5.20 12.35 7.83
CA GLY A 93 -6.48 11.97 8.40
C GLY A 93 -6.98 10.64 7.84
N GLY A 94 -8.24 10.59 7.43
CA GLY A 94 -8.84 9.38 6.85
C GLY A 94 -8.18 8.87 5.56
N THR A 95 -7.42 9.72 4.85
CA THR A 95 -6.75 9.32 3.60
C THR A 95 -5.58 8.37 3.83
N ILE A 96 -5.10 8.25 5.07
CA ILE A 96 -4.01 7.33 5.43
C ILE A 96 -4.34 5.88 5.08
N GLN A 97 -5.63 5.52 5.09
CA GLN A 97 -6.12 4.17 4.77
C GLN A 97 -6.57 4.01 3.31
N ASN A 98 -6.48 5.05 2.49
CA ASN A 98 -6.88 4.97 1.09
C ASN A 98 -5.95 4.03 0.31
N ILE A 99 -6.52 3.31 -0.64
CA ILE A 99 -5.81 2.36 -1.48
C ILE A 99 -5.38 3.05 -2.76
N VAL A 100 -4.09 3.03 -3.03
CA VAL A 100 -3.51 3.59 -4.24
C VAL A 100 -3.49 2.51 -5.32
N THR A 101 -4.01 2.84 -6.49
CA THR A 101 -3.98 1.99 -7.68
C THR A 101 -3.21 2.69 -8.80
N ASP A 102 -2.73 1.91 -9.77
CA ASP A 102 -2.05 2.44 -10.95
C ASP A 102 -3.00 3.31 -11.79
N ASN A 103 -4.23 2.83 -12.01
CA ASN A 103 -5.21 3.50 -12.86
C ASN A 103 -6.66 3.29 -12.35
N GLU A 104 -7.59 3.95 -13.03
CA GLU A 104 -9.01 3.94 -12.70
C GLU A 104 -9.68 2.59 -12.97
N GLU A 105 -9.22 1.83 -13.98
CA GLU A 105 -9.77 0.51 -14.30
C GLU A 105 -9.50 -0.49 -13.19
N THR A 106 -8.30 -0.47 -12.62
CA THR A 106 -7.96 -1.27 -11.44
C THR A 106 -8.88 -0.91 -10.27
N ALA A 107 -9.06 0.37 -9.99
CA ALA A 107 -9.96 0.83 -8.92
C ALA A 107 -11.40 0.37 -9.15
N LYS A 108 -11.90 0.48 -10.38
CA LYS A 108 -13.25 0.03 -10.76
C LYS A 108 -13.43 -1.48 -10.53
N GLY A 109 -12.46 -2.28 -10.94
CA GLY A 109 -12.48 -3.73 -10.71
C GLY A 109 -12.52 -4.11 -9.23
N LEU A 110 -11.75 -3.41 -8.39
CA LEU A 110 -11.72 -3.63 -6.96
C LEU A 110 -13.00 -3.16 -6.24
N ILE A 111 -13.61 -2.07 -6.70
CA ILE A 111 -14.91 -1.62 -6.22
C ILE A 111 -15.98 -2.68 -6.53
N ALA A 112 -15.97 -3.24 -7.73
CA ALA A 112 -16.88 -4.32 -8.12
C ALA A 112 -16.67 -5.57 -7.24
N PHE A 113 -15.42 -5.95 -7.01
CA PHE A 113 -15.05 -7.04 -6.10
C PHE A 113 -15.61 -6.84 -4.69
N LEU A 114 -15.42 -5.65 -4.11
CA LEU A 114 -15.94 -5.35 -2.77
C LEU A 114 -17.47 -5.42 -2.71
N LYS A 115 -18.15 -4.90 -3.73
CA LYS A 115 -19.62 -4.92 -3.83
C LYS A 115 -20.17 -6.33 -3.96
N GLN A 116 -19.61 -7.13 -4.86
CA GLN A 116 -20.05 -8.51 -5.12
C GLN A 116 -19.92 -9.41 -3.88
N ASN A 117 -18.87 -9.19 -3.11
CA ASN A 117 -18.57 -10.00 -1.92
C ASN A 117 -19.10 -9.38 -0.61
N LYS A 118 -19.75 -8.22 -0.67
CA LYS A 118 -20.26 -7.49 0.50
C LYS A 118 -19.19 -7.21 1.57
N PHE A 119 -17.97 -6.91 1.15
CA PHE A 119 -16.84 -6.66 2.04
C PHE A 119 -16.75 -5.22 2.57
N GLY A 120 -17.72 -4.39 2.22
CA GLY A 120 -17.75 -2.99 2.64
C GLY A 120 -17.23 -2.04 1.55
N ARG A 121 -16.80 -0.87 1.97
CA ARG A 121 -16.33 0.21 1.08
C ARG A 121 -14.89 0.58 1.39
N ALA A 122 -14.15 0.98 0.36
CA ALA A 122 -12.83 1.59 0.47
C ALA A 122 -12.74 2.78 -0.48
N THR A 123 -11.86 3.70 -0.18
CA THR A 123 -11.54 4.83 -1.07
C THR A 123 -10.29 4.50 -1.85
N PHE A 124 -10.35 4.71 -3.15
CA PHE A 124 -9.25 4.43 -4.08
C PHE A 124 -8.69 5.74 -4.63
N LEU A 125 -7.38 5.77 -4.78
CA LEU A 125 -6.62 6.87 -5.37
C LEU A 125 -5.86 6.36 -6.61
N PRO A 126 -6.47 6.43 -7.82
CA PRO A 126 -5.78 6.06 -9.05
C PRO A 126 -4.69 7.08 -9.36
N LEU A 127 -3.44 6.63 -9.53
CA LEU A 127 -2.32 7.51 -9.88
C LEU A 127 -2.55 8.23 -11.21
N SER A 128 -3.19 7.56 -12.17
CA SER A 128 -3.55 8.17 -13.46
C SER A 128 -4.46 9.40 -13.34
N ALA A 129 -5.32 9.45 -12.32
CA ALA A 129 -6.22 10.58 -12.07
C ALA A 129 -5.55 11.74 -11.30
N ILE A 130 -4.41 11.47 -10.67
CA ILE A 130 -3.66 12.44 -9.85
C ILE A 130 -2.58 13.13 -10.69
N SER A 131 -1.97 12.42 -11.63
CA SER A 131 -0.91 12.92 -12.49
C SER A 131 -1.30 14.20 -13.23
N GLY A 132 -0.40 15.19 -13.24
CA GLY A 132 -0.58 16.46 -13.94
C GLY A 132 -1.50 17.46 -13.25
N ARG A 133 -1.98 17.19 -12.04
CA ARG A 133 -2.75 18.18 -11.27
C ARG A 133 -1.82 19.27 -10.73
N ASP A 134 -2.05 20.50 -11.16
CA ASP A 134 -1.33 21.67 -10.67
C ASP A 134 -1.83 22.05 -9.27
N ILE A 135 -0.96 21.93 -8.28
CA ILE A 135 -1.22 22.36 -6.90
C ILE A 135 -0.40 23.60 -6.62
N ARG A 136 -1.07 24.73 -6.75
CA ARG A 136 -0.46 26.04 -6.46
C ARG A 136 -0.52 26.34 -4.97
N VAL A 137 0.63 26.68 -4.42
CA VAL A 137 0.78 27.12 -3.04
C VAL A 137 1.66 28.37 -3.00
N ASP A 138 1.40 29.22 -2.03
CA ASP A 138 2.25 30.37 -1.78
C ASP A 138 3.49 29.95 -0.98
N SER A 139 4.62 29.87 -1.67
CA SER A 139 5.89 29.46 -1.05
C SER A 139 6.39 30.46 0.03
N SER A 140 5.85 31.68 0.06
CA SER A 140 6.20 32.65 1.10
C SER A 140 5.74 32.22 2.48
N LEU A 141 4.71 31.35 2.57
CA LEU A 141 4.19 30.82 3.83
C LEU A 141 5.24 30.04 4.64
N THR A 142 6.23 29.47 3.98
CA THR A 142 7.33 28.76 4.67
C THR A 142 8.27 29.71 5.43
N ARG A 143 8.16 31.00 5.19
CA ARG A 143 8.94 32.06 5.88
C ARG A 143 8.22 32.64 7.08
N GLU A 144 6.98 32.28 7.32
CA GLU A 144 6.22 32.67 8.47
C GLU A 144 6.87 32.18 9.77
N ASN A 145 6.76 32.94 10.84
CA ASN A 145 7.32 32.56 12.13
C ASN A 145 6.67 31.29 12.65
N GLY A 146 7.48 30.26 12.93
CA GLY A 146 7.02 28.96 13.38
C GLY A 146 6.67 27.98 12.25
N ALA A 147 6.69 28.42 10.98
CA ALA A 147 6.48 27.53 9.84
C ALA A 147 7.63 26.53 9.72
N VAL A 148 7.30 25.25 9.68
CA VAL A 148 8.26 24.14 9.47
C VAL A 148 8.41 23.85 7.98
N GLY A 149 7.31 23.85 7.24
CA GLY A 149 7.25 23.60 5.81
C GLY A 149 5.90 23.06 5.39
N PHE A 150 5.69 22.88 4.09
CA PHE A 150 4.52 22.16 3.61
C PHE A 150 4.64 20.67 3.90
N ALA A 151 3.55 20.02 4.26
CA ALA A 151 3.53 18.65 4.71
C ALA A 151 4.13 17.66 3.68
N ASN A 152 3.95 17.90 2.36
CA ASN A 152 4.56 17.08 1.33
C ASN A 152 6.10 17.17 1.27
N GLN A 153 6.70 18.22 1.82
CA GLN A 153 8.16 18.40 1.90
C GLN A 153 8.79 17.68 3.09
N LEU A 154 7.96 17.24 4.04
CA LEU A 154 8.36 16.58 5.29
C LEU A 154 8.16 15.06 5.25
N VAL A 155 7.79 14.53 4.09
CA VAL A 155 7.59 13.09 3.88
C VAL A 155 8.61 12.53 2.92
N GLU A 156 8.80 11.23 3.02
CA GLU A 156 9.66 10.43 2.16
C GLU A 156 8.81 9.40 1.41
N CYS A 157 9.00 9.31 0.12
CA CYS A 157 8.38 8.31 -0.74
C CYS A 157 9.26 8.10 -1.98
N ASP A 158 9.03 7.00 -2.68
CA ASP A 158 9.67 6.77 -3.96
C ASP A 158 9.29 7.86 -4.97
N SER A 159 10.19 8.16 -5.91
CA SER A 159 10.04 9.28 -6.86
C SER A 159 8.75 9.22 -7.67
N GLU A 160 8.25 8.03 -7.95
CA GLU A 160 6.98 7.81 -8.66
C GLU A 160 5.75 8.29 -7.88
N PHE A 161 5.86 8.47 -6.55
CA PHE A 161 4.78 8.91 -5.67
C PHE A 161 4.88 10.38 -5.25
N THR A 162 5.81 11.14 -5.81
CA THR A 162 5.99 12.56 -5.48
C THR A 162 4.72 13.37 -5.76
N GLU A 163 4.04 13.11 -6.87
CA GLU A 163 2.77 13.77 -7.20
C GLU A 163 1.64 13.37 -6.26
N LEU A 164 1.60 12.12 -5.82
CA LEU A 164 0.65 11.64 -4.81
C LEU A 164 0.85 12.38 -3.48
N ALA A 165 2.07 12.48 -3.00
CA ALA A 165 2.40 13.21 -1.78
C ALA A 165 2.00 14.69 -1.88
N ARG A 166 2.27 15.34 -3.01
CA ARG A 166 1.87 16.71 -3.29
C ARG A 166 0.34 16.86 -3.33
N TYR A 167 -0.35 15.94 -3.96
CA TYR A 167 -1.82 15.94 -4.04
C TYR A 167 -2.48 15.86 -2.66
N LEU A 168 -1.98 14.97 -1.80
CA LEU A 168 -2.53 14.75 -0.46
C LEU A 168 -2.12 15.82 0.56
N LEU A 169 -0.89 16.28 0.49
CA LEU A 169 -0.25 17.07 1.56
C LEU A 169 0.24 18.46 1.13
N GLY A 170 0.28 18.74 -0.16
CA GLY A 170 0.93 19.94 -0.70
C GLY A 170 0.28 21.28 -0.31
N ARG A 171 -0.96 21.26 0.18
CA ARG A 171 -1.69 22.46 0.62
C ARG A 171 -1.78 22.61 2.13
N ILE A 172 -1.06 21.79 2.88
CA ILE A 172 -1.09 21.79 4.34
C ILE A 172 0.25 22.31 4.84
N LEU A 173 0.21 23.41 5.56
CA LEU A 173 1.37 23.99 6.22
C LEU A 173 1.57 23.36 7.59
N VAL A 174 2.76 22.86 7.86
CA VAL A 174 3.16 22.38 9.19
C VAL A 174 3.79 23.52 9.97
N VAL A 175 3.33 23.73 11.17
CA VAL A 175 3.76 24.80 12.08
C VAL A 175 4.18 24.20 13.43
N ASP A 176 5.11 24.81 14.10
CA ASP A 176 5.72 24.29 15.32
C ASP A 176 4.75 24.15 16.51
N ASN A 177 3.88 25.16 16.72
CA ASN A 177 2.93 25.19 17.83
C ASN A 177 1.63 25.91 17.47
N ILE A 178 0.64 25.77 18.35
CA ILE A 178 -0.71 26.32 18.14
C ILE A 178 -0.73 27.85 18.12
N ASP A 179 0.09 28.55 18.92
CA ASP A 179 0.10 29.99 18.97
C ASP A 179 0.58 30.60 17.65
N ASN A 180 1.66 30.06 17.10
CA ASN A 180 2.15 30.44 15.78
C ASN A 180 1.16 30.08 14.68
N ALA A 181 0.54 28.89 14.76
CA ALA A 181 -0.49 28.45 13.81
C ALA A 181 -1.69 29.41 13.78
N LEU A 182 -2.20 29.82 14.93
CA LEU A 182 -3.28 30.81 15.04
C LEU A 182 -2.87 32.19 14.52
N ALA A 183 -1.65 32.63 14.79
CA ALA A 183 -1.13 33.90 14.28
C ALA A 183 -1.06 33.91 12.74
N ILE A 184 -0.56 32.82 12.13
CA ILE A 184 -0.52 32.65 10.68
C ILE A 184 -1.94 32.59 10.10
N ALA A 185 -2.83 31.77 10.68
CA ALA A 185 -4.21 31.65 10.23
C ALA A 185 -4.93 33.03 10.20
N ARG A 186 -4.78 33.86 11.24
CA ARG A 186 -5.37 35.20 11.30
C ARG A 186 -4.83 36.10 10.21
N ARG A 187 -3.50 36.11 9.97
CA ARG A 187 -2.88 36.92 8.90
C ARG A 187 -3.38 36.57 7.51
N HIS A 188 -3.75 35.30 7.31
CA HIS A 188 -4.25 34.80 6.03
C HIS A 188 -5.76 34.56 6.01
N ASN A 189 -6.51 35.23 6.88
CA ASN A 189 -7.98 35.22 6.95
C ASN A 189 -8.55 33.78 7.05
N HIS A 190 -7.90 32.91 7.78
CA HIS A 190 -8.28 31.49 7.96
C HIS A 190 -8.50 30.70 6.64
N SER A 191 -7.77 31.09 5.59
CA SER A 191 -7.86 30.44 4.27
C SER A 191 -6.89 29.26 4.11
N LEU A 192 -6.03 29.03 5.10
CA LEU A 192 -4.99 28.01 5.07
C LEU A 192 -5.39 26.78 5.87
N ARG A 193 -4.96 25.64 5.37
CA ARG A 193 -4.95 24.42 6.19
C ARG A 193 -3.60 24.30 6.89
N ILE A 194 -3.63 24.29 8.21
CA ILE A 194 -2.43 24.27 9.05
C ILE A 194 -2.53 23.10 10.01
N VAL A 195 -1.43 22.41 10.20
CA VAL A 195 -1.29 21.38 11.23
C VAL A 195 -0.08 21.69 12.11
N THR A 196 -0.21 21.53 13.42
CA THR A 196 0.92 21.68 14.34
C THR A 196 1.71 20.40 14.48
N LEU A 197 2.94 20.46 14.98
CA LEU A 197 3.75 19.30 15.31
C LEU A 197 3.09 18.40 16.38
N GLU A 198 2.22 18.96 17.21
CA GLU A 198 1.44 18.22 18.22
C GLU A 198 0.16 17.60 17.66
N GLY A 199 -0.20 17.91 16.41
CA GLY A 199 -1.34 17.30 15.72
C GLY A 199 -2.63 18.13 15.78
N ASP A 200 -2.56 19.44 16.12
CA ASP A 200 -3.73 20.31 16.03
C ASP A 200 -3.96 20.73 14.57
N MET A 201 -5.19 20.66 14.11
CA MET A 201 -5.57 21.02 12.74
C MET A 201 -6.41 22.30 12.73
N LEU A 202 -6.02 23.27 11.91
CA LEU A 202 -6.78 24.47 11.59
C LEU A 202 -7.15 24.46 10.10
N SER A 203 -8.42 24.68 9.76
CA SER A 203 -8.95 24.67 8.39
C SER A 203 -10.11 25.63 8.22
#